data_87368d4f7db6ef9e376698bd571bba0d
#
_entry.id   87368d4f7db6ef9e376698bd571bba0d
#
_cell.length_a   1.000
_cell.length_b   1.000
_cell.length_c   1.000
_cell.angle_alpha   90.00
_cell.angle_beta   90.00
_cell.angle_gamma   90.00
#
_symmetry.space_group_name_H-M   'P 1'
#
loop_
_entity.id
_entity.type
_entity.pdbx_description
1 polymer ?
#
loop_
_entity_poly.entity_id
_entity_poly.type
_entity_poly.pdbx_seq_one_letter_code
_entity_poly.pdbx_strand_id
1 'polypeptide(L)'
;MPSQQFVDSLLKEIVQPGVQRLMETRYFSELREGKLSNKKLQGFALQHYLHNVSINKGFALCMVKNAHIPDLYAHFEHQFTEEGPHPDLAKKFGLAVGLKEEDFTTIIPVFECLAHTSAVLRGMLLGAPGENRAGALVNETMVCRYSEEFDNYLHKNYHLSDDACEFFSVHAVADIEHTKLAAEVIMRYAQTPAEQEAARVNARNMVRFKIAKFDGLYESYN
;
A
#
# COMPACT_ATOMS: atom_id res chain seq x y z
N MET A 1 -19.85 -11.99 14.30
CA MET A 1 -20.57 -11.13 13.32
C MET A 1 -20.61 -11.88 12.00
N PRO A 2 -21.71 -11.83 11.22
CA PRO A 2 -21.72 -12.37 9.86
C PRO A 2 -20.60 -11.78 9.01
N SER A 3 -20.01 -12.58 8.12
CA SER A 3 -18.74 -12.23 7.42
C SER A 3 -18.84 -10.94 6.61
N GLN A 4 -19.92 -10.71 5.86
CA GLN A 4 -20.10 -9.49 5.09
C GLN A 4 -20.23 -8.26 6.01
N GLN A 5 -21.06 -8.34 7.05
CA GLN A 5 -21.22 -7.25 8.03
C GLN A 5 -19.90 -6.92 8.73
N PHE A 6 -19.03 -7.93 8.92
CA PHE A 6 -17.72 -7.70 9.49
C PHE A 6 -16.83 -6.89 8.55
N VAL A 7 -16.77 -7.23 7.27
CA VAL A 7 -16.02 -6.45 6.27
C VAL A 7 -16.59 -5.03 6.17
N ASP A 8 -17.90 -4.87 6.10
CA ASP A 8 -18.56 -3.56 6.07
C ASP A 8 -18.20 -2.70 7.29
N SER A 9 -18.09 -3.35 8.48
CA SER A 9 -17.65 -2.66 9.70
C SER A 9 -16.19 -2.23 9.63
N LEU A 10 -15.28 -3.05 9.06
CA LEU A 10 -13.88 -2.66 8.85
C LEU A 10 -13.79 -1.44 7.93
N LEU A 11 -14.50 -1.47 6.81
CA LEU A 11 -14.53 -0.37 5.84
C LEU A 11 -15.04 0.92 6.48
N LYS A 12 -16.19 0.87 7.16
CA LYS A 12 -16.85 2.04 7.74
C LYS A 12 -16.13 2.62 8.95
N GLU A 13 -15.65 1.75 9.86
CA GLU A 13 -15.16 2.18 11.17
C GLU A 13 -13.63 2.41 11.19
N ILE A 14 -12.89 1.81 10.26
CA ILE A 14 -11.42 1.85 10.28
C ILE A 14 -10.86 2.41 8.97
N VAL A 15 -11.25 1.82 7.82
CA VAL A 15 -10.63 2.13 6.53
C VAL A 15 -10.99 3.55 6.09
N GLN A 16 -12.28 3.88 5.98
CA GLN A 16 -12.73 5.20 5.52
C GLN A 16 -12.21 6.35 6.40
N PRO A 17 -12.32 6.29 7.75
CA PRO A 17 -11.71 7.31 8.60
C PRO A 17 -10.18 7.36 8.47
N GLY A 18 -9.54 6.21 8.24
CA GLY A 18 -8.10 6.13 7.99
C GLY A 18 -7.69 6.83 6.70
N VAL A 19 -8.41 6.60 5.61
CA VAL A 19 -8.22 7.28 4.32
C VAL A 19 -8.36 8.79 4.48
N GLN A 20 -9.42 9.24 5.14
CA GLN A 20 -9.62 10.67 5.39
C GLN A 20 -8.43 11.29 6.13
N ARG A 21 -7.99 10.68 7.23
CA ARG A 21 -6.83 11.14 8.00
C ARG A 21 -5.53 11.16 7.19
N LEU A 22 -5.33 10.16 6.31
CA LEU A 22 -4.18 10.14 5.41
C LEU A 22 -4.21 11.32 4.45
N MET A 23 -5.37 11.61 3.86
CA MET A 23 -5.55 12.73 2.93
C MET A 23 -5.41 14.10 3.61
N GLU A 24 -5.59 14.18 4.92
CA GLU A 24 -5.42 15.40 5.73
C GLU A 24 -3.95 15.62 6.15
N THR A 25 -3.04 14.67 5.91
CA THR A 25 -1.62 14.86 6.22
C THR A 25 -1.00 16.01 5.43
N ARG A 26 0.07 16.57 5.95
CA ARG A 26 0.79 17.68 5.34
C ARG A 26 1.34 17.32 3.95
N TYR A 27 1.74 16.06 3.76
CA TYR A 27 2.20 15.57 2.47
C TYR A 27 1.16 15.79 1.37
N PHE A 28 -0.09 15.34 1.59
CA PHE A 28 -1.16 15.49 0.60
C PHE A 28 -1.71 16.91 0.50
N SER A 29 -1.71 17.67 1.59
CA SER A 29 -2.08 19.08 1.54
C SER A 29 -1.15 19.86 0.61
N GLU A 30 0.16 19.71 0.77
CA GLU A 30 1.16 20.38 -0.06
C GLU A 30 1.19 19.85 -1.52
N LEU A 31 0.91 18.54 -1.72
CA LEU A 31 0.73 17.99 -3.07
C LEU A 31 -0.41 18.70 -3.83
N ARG A 32 -1.58 18.84 -3.17
CA ARG A 32 -2.75 19.53 -3.77
C ARG A 32 -2.49 21.00 -4.06
N GLU A 33 -1.68 21.65 -3.26
CA GLU A 33 -1.30 23.06 -3.43
C GLU A 33 -0.14 23.27 -4.41
N GLY A 34 0.48 22.20 -4.92
CA GLY A 34 1.69 22.29 -5.76
C GLY A 34 2.93 22.78 -5.01
N LYS A 35 2.95 22.61 -3.68
CA LYS A 35 4.03 23.05 -2.80
C LYS A 35 4.94 21.92 -2.32
N LEU A 36 4.57 20.67 -2.57
CA LEU A 36 5.39 19.52 -2.19
C LEU A 36 6.70 19.56 -2.98
N SER A 37 7.83 19.56 -2.29
CA SER A 37 9.14 19.69 -2.94
C SER A 37 9.44 18.46 -3.82
N ASN A 38 10.25 18.67 -4.87
CA ASN A 38 10.70 17.58 -5.72
C ASN A 38 11.47 16.50 -4.94
N LYS A 39 12.22 16.89 -3.91
CA LYS A 39 12.89 15.93 -3.01
C LYS A 39 11.90 14.98 -2.31
N LYS A 40 10.72 15.46 -1.91
CA LYS A 40 9.68 14.63 -1.29
C LYS A 40 9.04 13.66 -2.29
N LEU A 41 8.88 14.08 -3.56
CA LEU A 41 8.45 13.19 -4.65
C LEU A 41 9.52 12.11 -4.93
N GLN A 42 10.79 12.49 -4.99
CA GLN A 42 11.92 11.57 -5.10
C GLN A 42 11.97 10.58 -3.93
N GLY A 43 11.77 11.09 -2.71
CA GLY A 43 11.68 10.26 -1.52
C GLY A 43 10.56 9.22 -1.58
N PHE A 44 9.38 9.61 -2.05
CA PHE A 44 8.30 8.66 -2.28
C PHE A 44 8.73 7.55 -3.25
N ALA A 45 9.31 7.91 -4.40
CA ALA A 45 9.74 6.94 -5.41
C ALA A 45 10.74 5.93 -4.84
N LEU A 46 11.78 6.38 -4.14
CA LEU A 46 12.81 5.53 -3.54
C LEU A 46 12.24 4.58 -2.48
N GLN A 47 11.47 5.12 -1.55
CA GLN A 47 10.92 4.32 -0.46
C GLN A 47 9.82 3.37 -0.92
N HIS A 48 9.07 3.75 -1.97
CA HIS A 48 8.05 2.88 -2.56
C HIS A 48 8.67 1.76 -3.39
N TYR A 49 9.74 2.04 -4.13
CA TYR A 49 10.52 1.02 -4.81
C TYR A 49 11.01 -0.06 -3.83
N LEU A 50 11.64 0.32 -2.71
CA LEU A 50 12.05 -0.62 -1.67
C LEU A 50 10.87 -1.44 -1.11
N HIS A 51 9.75 -0.78 -0.91
CA HIS A 51 8.53 -1.42 -0.44
C HIS A 51 8.08 -2.51 -1.41
N ASN A 52 7.91 -2.19 -2.69
CA ASN A 52 7.42 -3.11 -3.72
C ASN A 52 8.36 -4.31 -3.90
N VAL A 53 9.69 -4.08 -3.96
CA VAL A 53 10.69 -5.17 -4.00
C VAL A 53 10.54 -6.11 -2.81
N SER A 54 10.24 -5.58 -1.62
CA SER A 54 10.07 -6.37 -0.40
C SER A 54 8.74 -7.14 -0.41
N ILE A 55 7.66 -6.50 -0.85
CA ILE A 55 6.32 -7.10 -0.87
C ILE A 55 6.24 -8.23 -1.90
N ASN A 56 6.88 -8.10 -3.07
CA ASN A 56 6.95 -9.18 -4.05
C ASN A 56 7.59 -10.44 -3.46
N LYS A 57 8.66 -10.30 -2.67
CA LYS A 57 9.23 -11.43 -1.93
C LYS A 57 8.27 -11.98 -0.88
N GLY A 58 7.50 -11.10 -0.23
CA GLY A 58 6.46 -11.47 0.71
C GLY A 58 5.36 -12.32 0.07
N PHE A 59 4.88 -11.97 -1.12
CA PHE A 59 3.90 -12.78 -1.86
C PHE A 59 4.43 -14.16 -2.21
N ALA A 60 5.68 -14.27 -2.71
CA ALA A 60 6.31 -15.56 -2.99
C ALA A 60 6.35 -16.45 -1.73
N LEU A 61 6.69 -15.88 -0.57
CA LEU A 61 6.69 -16.60 0.71
C LEU A 61 5.27 -16.97 1.17
N CYS A 62 4.26 -16.13 0.90
CA CYS A 62 2.86 -16.48 1.16
C CYS A 62 2.38 -17.65 0.32
N MET A 63 2.81 -17.77 -0.94
CA MET A 63 2.52 -18.93 -1.79
C MET A 63 3.08 -20.21 -1.15
N VAL A 64 4.35 -20.21 -0.73
CA VAL A 64 4.99 -21.33 -0.06
C VAL A 64 4.28 -21.68 1.26
N LYS A 65 4.00 -20.67 2.09
CA LYS A 65 3.29 -20.84 3.38
C LYS A 65 1.92 -21.52 3.21
N ASN A 66 1.19 -21.15 2.16
CA ASN A 66 -0.18 -21.58 1.92
C ASN A 66 -0.32 -22.65 0.81
N ALA A 67 0.80 -23.30 0.40
CA ALA A 67 0.81 -24.26 -0.71
C ALA A 67 -0.16 -25.44 -0.54
N HIS A 68 -0.57 -25.76 0.71
CA HIS A 68 -1.54 -26.79 1.03
C HIS A 68 -2.99 -26.31 1.04
N ILE A 69 -3.25 -25.02 0.79
CA ILE A 69 -4.56 -24.39 0.75
C ILE A 69 -4.78 -23.80 -0.64
N PRO A 70 -5.44 -24.52 -1.58
CA PRO A 70 -5.46 -24.16 -3.01
C PRO A 70 -5.96 -22.74 -3.32
N ASP A 71 -7.01 -22.27 -2.64
CA ASP A 71 -7.57 -20.95 -2.86
C ASP A 71 -6.66 -19.82 -2.36
N LEU A 72 -5.96 -20.01 -1.25
CA LEU A 72 -4.97 -19.05 -0.77
C LEU A 72 -3.71 -19.05 -1.65
N TYR A 73 -3.27 -20.21 -2.10
CA TYR A 73 -2.18 -20.30 -3.06
C TYR A 73 -2.49 -19.49 -4.33
N ALA A 74 -3.63 -19.76 -4.94
CA ALA A 74 -4.07 -19.07 -6.16
C ALA A 74 -4.23 -17.55 -5.95
N HIS A 75 -4.76 -17.14 -4.78
CA HIS A 75 -4.87 -15.73 -4.43
C HIS A 75 -3.49 -15.04 -4.38
N PHE A 76 -2.51 -15.66 -3.72
CA PHE A 76 -1.17 -15.06 -3.62
C PHE A 76 -0.36 -15.16 -4.92
N GLU A 77 -0.58 -16.21 -5.74
CA GLU A 77 0.00 -16.32 -7.08
C GLU A 77 -0.49 -15.20 -8.00
N HIS A 78 -1.78 -14.93 -7.99
CA HIS A 78 -2.38 -13.81 -8.71
C HIS A 78 -1.76 -12.47 -8.30
N GLN A 79 -1.73 -12.18 -6.98
CA GLN A 79 -1.11 -10.96 -6.45
C GLN A 79 0.39 -10.86 -6.80
N PHE A 80 1.15 -11.95 -6.68
CA PHE A 80 2.57 -11.98 -7.04
C PHE A 80 2.80 -11.62 -8.52
N THR A 81 1.92 -12.11 -9.39
CA THR A 81 2.01 -11.86 -10.84
C THR A 81 1.70 -10.40 -11.17
N GLU A 82 0.65 -9.84 -10.58
CA GLU A 82 0.24 -8.45 -10.82
C GLU A 82 1.20 -7.43 -10.19
N GLU A 83 1.71 -7.72 -9.00
CA GLU A 83 2.64 -6.83 -8.30
C GLU A 83 4.09 -6.89 -8.83
N GLY A 84 4.40 -7.90 -9.67
CA GLY A 84 5.74 -8.08 -10.25
C GLY A 84 6.32 -6.82 -10.89
N PRO A 85 5.60 -6.09 -11.75
CA PRO A 85 6.09 -4.88 -12.42
C PRO A 85 6.16 -3.62 -11.55
N HIS A 86 5.51 -3.57 -10.39
CA HIS A 86 5.35 -2.34 -9.62
C HIS A 86 6.66 -1.69 -9.15
N PRO A 87 7.76 -2.42 -8.83
CA PRO A 87 9.04 -1.77 -8.59
C PRO A 87 9.51 -0.92 -9.77
N ASP A 88 9.36 -1.41 -11.01
CA ASP A 88 9.79 -0.70 -12.20
C ASP A 88 8.92 0.55 -12.45
N LEU A 89 7.63 0.50 -12.16
CA LEU A 89 6.74 1.66 -12.23
C LEU A 89 7.15 2.74 -11.20
N ALA A 90 7.46 2.35 -9.96
CA ALA A 90 7.94 3.27 -8.94
C ALA A 90 9.29 3.90 -9.33
N LYS A 91 10.18 3.11 -9.94
CA LYS A 91 11.46 3.58 -10.47
C LYS A 91 11.26 4.55 -11.63
N LYS A 92 10.39 4.24 -12.58
CA LYS A 92 10.04 5.10 -13.72
C LYS A 92 9.57 6.48 -13.25
N PHE A 93 8.66 6.51 -12.27
CA PHE A 93 8.25 7.77 -11.63
C PHE A 93 9.44 8.52 -11.04
N GLY A 94 10.33 7.84 -10.32
CA GLY A 94 11.51 8.44 -9.72
C GLY A 94 12.47 9.07 -10.74
N LEU A 95 12.70 8.39 -11.86
CA LEU A 95 13.50 8.93 -12.98
C LEU A 95 12.84 10.19 -13.57
N ALA A 96 11.52 10.19 -13.71
CA ALA A 96 10.76 11.34 -14.22
C ALA A 96 10.84 12.56 -13.30
N VAL A 97 10.99 12.37 -11.98
CA VAL A 97 11.21 13.46 -11.01
C VAL A 97 12.69 13.75 -10.74
N GLY A 98 13.59 13.25 -11.61
CA GLY A 98 15.01 13.63 -11.66
C GLY A 98 15.96 12.79 -10.84
N LEU A 99 15.54 11.60 -10.34
CA LEU A 99 16.45 10.58 -9.84
C LEU A 99 17.22 9.93 -11.00
N LYS A 100 18.31 9.25 -10.67
CA LYS A 100 19.12 8.46 -11.59
C LYS A 100 19.02 6.97 -11.26
N GLU A 101 19.39 6.11 -12.20
CA GLU A 101 19.44 4.65 -12.01
C GLU A 101 20.26 4.24 -10.77
N GLU A 102 21.38 4.91 -10.55
CA GLU A 102 22.29 4.66 -9.43
C GLU A 102 21.64 4.93 -8.06
N ASP A 103 20.68 5.86 -7.97
CA ASP A 103 20.00 6.20 -6.72
C ASP A 103 19.17 5.02 -6.17
N PHE A 104 18.75 4.10 -7.06
CA PHE A 104 17.99 2.91 -6.68
C PHE A 104 18.85 1.74 -6.19
N THR A 105 20.18 1.85 -6.27
CA THR A 105 21.09 0.76 -5.83
C THR A 105 21.47 0.85 -4.36
N THR A 106 21.38 2.03 -3.75
CA THR A 106 21.85 2.29 -2.38
C THR A 106 20.84 3.09 -1.56
N ILE A 107 19.57 2.68 -1.62
CA ILE A 107 18.51 3.37 -0.89
C ILE A 107 18.62 3.09 0.62
N ILE A 108 18.70 4.14 1.42
CA ILE A 108 18.58 4.04 2.88
C ILE A 108 17.10 4.14 3.26
N PRO A 109 16.53 3.12 3.90
CA PRO A 109 15.13 3.18 4.29
C PRO A 109 14.89 4.22 5.38
N VAL A 110 13.87 5.04 5.19
CA VAL A 110 13.31 5.90 6.24
C VAL A 110 12.64 5.01 7.28
N PHE A 111 12.81 5.33 8.57
CA PHE A 111 12.34 4.48 9.67
C PHE A 111 10.84 4.13 9.56
N GLU A 112 10.00 5.10 9.30
CA GLU A 112 8.55 4.93 9.21
C GLU A 112 8.15 4.12 7.96
N CYS A 113 8.89 4.26 6.87
CA CYS A 113 8.71 3.46 5.65
C CYS A 113 9.12 2.01 5.88
N LEU A 114 10.25 1.80 6.58
CA LEU A 114 10.71 0.47 6.98
C LEU A 114 9.72 -0.18 7.95
N ALA A 115 9.22 0.56 8.94
CA ALA A 115 8.24 0.08 9.91
C ALA A 115 6.93 -0.36 9.21
N HIS A 116 6.42 0.45 8.27
CA HIS A 116 5.26 0.09 7.46
C HIS A 116 5.49 -1.20 6.66
N THR A 117 6.59 -1.29 5.92
CA THR A 117 6.93 -2.48 5.12
C THR A 117 7.09 -3.72 6.00
N SER A 118 7.75 -3.58 7.14
CA SER A 118 7.94 -4.66 8.11
C SER A 118 6.61 -5.14 8.71
N ALA A 119 5.68 -4.22 8.97
CA ALA A 119 4.35 -4.58 9.46
C ALA A 119 3.54 -5.37 8.42
N VAL A 120 3.61 -4.99 7.14
CA VAL A 120 2.99 -5.74 6.04
C VAL A 120 3.61 -7.13 5.94
N LEU A 121 4.93 -7.24 5.87
CA LEU A 121 5.64 -8.53 5.80
C LEU A 121 5.34 -9.42 7.01
N ARG A 122 5.29 -8.85 8.23
CA ARG A 122 4.88 -9.59 9.42
C ARG A 122 3.48 -10.19 9.26
N GLY A 123 2.52 -9.39 8.78
CA GLY A 123 1.16 -9.86 8.50
C GLY A 123 1.15 -11.00 7.48
N MET A 124 1.94 -10.89 6.41
CA MET A 124 2.05 -11.91 5.37
C MET A 124 2.64 -13.22 5.91
N LEU A 125 3.72 -13.14 6.68
CA LEU A 125 4.47 -14.31 7.12
C LEU A 125 3.90 -14.97 8.37
N LEU A 126 3.42 -14.20 9.34
CA LEU A 126 3.03 -14.66 10.67
C LEU A 126 1.53 -14.56 10.93
N GLY A 127 0.82 -13.66 10.25
CA GLY A 127 -0.62 -13.46 10.44
C GLY A 127 -1.45 -14.62 9.89
N ALA A 128 -2.62 -14.84 10.50
CA ALA A 128 -3.65 -15.68 9.91
C ALA A 128 -4.18 -15.04 8.61
N PRO A 129 -4.75 -15.82 7.66
CA PRO A 129 -5.19 -15.27 6.37
C PRO A 129 -6.14 -14.08 6.48
N GLY A 130 -7.17 -14.16 7.33
CA GLY A 130 -8.10 -13.05 7.54
C GLY A 130 -7.46 -11.83 8.20
N GLU A 131 -6.55 -12.03 9.16
CA GLU A 131 -5.74 -10.96 9.78
C GLU A 131 -4.88 -10.26 8.73
N ASN A 132 -4.13 -11.02 7.94
CA ASN A 132 -3.28 -10.49 6.89
C ASN A 132 -4.08 -9.65 5.89
N ARG A 133 -5.17 -10.21 5.38
CA ARG A 133 -5.99 -9.52 4.36
C ARG A 133 -6.76 -8.31 4.89
N ALA A 134 -7.04 -8.23 6.19
CA ALA A 134 -7.57 -7.01 6.79
C ALA A 134 -6.56 -5.84 6.76
N GLY A 135 -5.28 -6.12 6.94
CA GLY A 135 -4.22 -5.16 6.70
C GLY A 135 -4.09 -4.76 5.23
N ALA A 136 -4.19 -5.74 4.31
CA ALA A 136 -4.19 -5.50 2.88
C ALA A 136 -5.41 -4.66 2.45
N LEU A 137 -6.62 -4.94 2.94
CA LEU A 137 -7.82 -4.15 2.68
C LEU A 137 -7.59 -2.65 2.95
N VAL A 138 -6.94 -2.32 4.07
CA VAL A 138 -6.56 -0.93 4.39
C VAL A 138 -5.53 -0.42 3.40
N ASN A 139 -4.48 -1.21 3.14
CA ASN A 139 -3.37 -0.79 2.29
C ASN A 139 -3.83 -0.47 0.87
N GLU A 140 -4.57 -1.38 0.24
CA GLU A 140 -5.09 -1.26 -1.13
C GLU A 140 -6.06 -0.08 -1.25
N THR A 141 -7.03 0.04 -0.31
CA THR A 141 -7.97 1.17 -0.33
C THR A 141 -7.24 2.52 -0.20
N MET A 142 -6.22 2.60 0.65
CA MET A 142 -5.42 3.82 0.78
C MET A 142 -4.55 4.08 -0.44
N VAL A 143 -3.98 3.04 -1.06
CA VAL A 143 -3.18 3.17 -2.30
C VAL A 143 -4.04 3.65 -3.44
N CYS A 144 -5.21 3.05 -3.66
CA CYS A 144 -6.19 3.51 -4.64
C CYS A 144 -6.47 5.02 -4.46
N ARG A 145 -6.85 5.42 -3.27
CA ARG A 145 -7.25 6.82 -2.99
C ARG A 145 -6.09 7.80 -3.14
N TYR A 146 -4.90 7.52 -2.63
CA TYR A 146 -3.80 8.46 -2.80
C TYR A 146 -3.25 8.46 -4.23
N SER A 147 -3.38 7.37 -4.96
CA SER A 147 -2.99 7.30 -6.36
C SER A 147 -3.85 8.21 -7.23
N GLU A 148 -5.17 8.29 -6.97
CA GLU A 148 -6.04 9.29 -7.61
C GLU A 148 -5.57 10.73 -7.32
N GLU A 149 -5.18 11.03 -6.08
CA GLU A 149 -4.67 12.37 -5.70
C GLU A 149 -3.33 12.67 -6.42
N PHE A 150 -2.40 11.72 -6.41
CA PHE A 150 -1.12 11.88 -7.11
C PHE A 150 -1.35 12.09 -8.60
N ASP A 151 -2.09 11.21 -9.27
CA ASP A 151 -2.34 11.29 -10.69
C ASP A 151 -2.90 12.67 -11.08
N ASN A 152 -3.95 13.10 -10.39
CA ASN A 152 -4.58 14.40 -10.65
C ASN A 152 -3.63 15.59 -10.43
N TYR A 153 -2.92 15.63 -9.30
CA TYR A 153 -2.15 16.82 -8.94
C TYR A 153 -0.73 16.84 -9.51
N LEU A 154 -0.13 15.68 -9.84
CA LEU A 154 1.14 15.63 -10.57
C LEU A 154 0.97 16.18 -12.00
N HIS A 155 -0.10 15.86 -12.68
CA HIS A 155 -0.43 16.48 -13.97
C HIS A 155 -0.69 17.97 -13.84
N LYS A 156 -1.56 18.36 -12.91
CA LYS A 156 -2.03 19.72 -12.78
C LYS A 156 -0.97 20.70 -12.30
N ASN A 157 -0.19 20.32 -11.28
CA ASN A 157 0.69 21.23 -10.55
C ASN A 157 2.18 21.01 -10.86
N TYR A 158 2.57 19.80 -11.30
CA TYR A 158 3.97 19.44 -11.57
C TYR A 158 4.23 19.18 -13.05
N HIS A 159 3.18 19.23 -13.88
CA HIS A 159 3.25 19.07 -15.34
C HIS A 159 3.92 17.77 -15.79
N LEU A 160 3.79 16.70 -15.02
CA LEU A 160 4.29 15.40 -15.39
C LEU A 160 3.40 14.75 -16.46
N SER A 161 3.99 13.93 -17.33
CA SER A 161 3.28 13.21 -18.38
C SER A 161 2.54 11.98 -17.85
N ASP A 162 1.59 11.46 -18.63
CA ASP A 162 0.89 10.18 -18.36
C ASP A 162 1.90 9.05 -18.12
N ASP A 163 2.96 8.98 -18.94
CA ASP A 163 4.02 7.99 -18.81
C ASP A 163 4.77 8.07 -17.46
N ALA A 164 5.01 9.28 -16.96
CA ALA A 164 5.64 9.50 -15.67
C ALA A 164 4.70 9.14 -14.49
N CYS A 165 3.39 9.29 -14.68
CA CYS A 165 2.37 9.03 -13.67
C CYS A 165 1.77 7.62 -13.75
N GLU A 166 2.24 6.75 -14.65
CA GLU A 166 1.70 5.40 -14.88
C GLU A 166 1.57 4.57 -13.59
N PHE A 167 2.53 4.68 -12.67
CA PHE A 167 2.43 4.05 -11.36
C PHE A 167 1.09 4.37 -10.67
N PHE A 168 0.70 5.63 -10.69
CA PHE A 168 -0.51 6.08 -9.99
C PHE A 168 -1.79 5.73 -10.75
N SER A 169 -1.80 5.91 -12.07
CA SER A 169 -2.98 5.58 -12.89
C SER A 169 -3.31 4.08 -12.85
N VAL A 170 -2.30 3.20 -12.82
CA VAL A 170 -2.49 1.75 -12.66
C VAL A 170 -3.10 1.44 -11.29
N HIS A 171 -2.54 1.96 -10.19
CA HIS A 171 -3.03 1.67 -8.84
C HIS A 171 -4.41 2.27 -8.54
N ALA A 172 -4.76 3.39 -9.14
CA ALA A 172 -6.10 3.97 -8.99
C ALA A 172 -7.22 3.05 -9.49
N VAL A 173 -6.91 2.09 -10.37
CA VAL A 173 -7.87 1.14 -10.96
C VAL A 173 -7.69 -0.27 -10.42
N ALA A 174 -6.48 -0.81 -10.42
CA ALA A 174 -6.19 -2.18 -10.02
C ALA A 174 -6.55 -2.45 -8.55
N ASP A 175 -6.31 -1.50 -7.66
CA ASP A 175 -6.56 -1.67 -6.22
C ASP A 175 -8.04 -1.74 -5.84
N ILE A 176 -8.96 -1.40 -6.76
CA ILE A 176 -10.39 -1.68 -6.58
C ILE A 176 -10.64 -3.19 -6.56
N GLU A 177 -10.01 -3.94 -7.45
CA GLU A 177 -10.13 -5.39 -7.51
C GLU A 177 -9.37 -6.05 -6.35
N HIS A 178 -8.16 -5.60 -6.04
CA HIS A 178 -7.38 -6.07 -4.89
C HIS A 178 -8.15 -5.91 -3.56
N THR A 179 -8.87 -4.81 -3.40
CA THR A 179 -9.74 -4.55 -2.23
C THR A 179 -10.85 -5.61 -2.13
N LYS A 180 -11.49 -5.99 -3.25
CA LYS A 180 -12.52 -7.05 -3.27
C LYS A 180 -11.94 -8.42 -2.93
N LEU A 181 -10.81 -8.77 -3.56
CA LEU A 181 -10.12 -10.03 -3.30
C LEU A 181 -9.68 -10.15 -1.82
N ALA A 182 -9.21 -9.06 -1.23
CA ALA A 182 -8.89 -9.03 0.21
C ALA A 182 -10.15 -9.26 1.07
N ALA A 183 -11.28 -8.62 0.72
CA ALA A 183 -12.55 -8.79 1.41
C ALA A 183 -13.06 -10.24 1.36
N GLU A 184 -12.94 -10.93 0.22
CA GLU A 184 -13.33 -12.34 0.06
C GLU A 184 -12.52 -13.25 0.99
N VAL A 185 -11.22 -13.05 1.10
CA VAL A 185 -10.38 -13.83 2.03
C VAL A 185 -10.75 -13.54 3.48
N ILE A 186 -11.01 -12.27 3.85
CA ILE A 186 -11.48 -11.91 5.20
C ILE A 186 -12.80 -12.63 5.50
N MET A 187 -13.77 -12.60 4.57
CA MET A 187 -15.07 -13.27 4.73
C MET A 187 -14.92 -14.77 4.95
N ARG A 188 -13.93 -15.39 4.33
CA ARG A 188 -13.69 -16.84 4.43
C ARG A 188 -12.91 -17.24 5.69
N TYR A 189 -11.96 -16.43 6.12
CA TYR A 189 -10.94 -16.79 7.12
C TYR A 189 -11.00 -15.99 8.43
N ALA A 190 -11.96 -15.06 8.60
CA ALA A 190 -12.22 -14.36 9.85
C ALA A 190 -13.63 -14.68 10.38
N GLN A 191 -13.85 -15.95 10.77
CA GLN A 191 -15.16 -16.46 11.13
C GLN A 191 -15.46 -16.38 12.63
N THR A 192 -14.44 -16.54 13.47
CA THR A 192 -14.59 -16.49 14.93
C THR A 192 -14.40 -15.09 15.48
N PRO A 193 -14.95 -14.77 16.68
CA PRO A 193 -14.70 -13.48 17.33
C PRO A 193 -13.22 -13.17 17.52
N ALA A 194 -12.39 -14.16 17.79
CA ALA A 194 -10.95 -13.98 17.98
C ALA A 194 -10.24 -13.62 16.67
N GLU A 195 -10.58 -14.29 15.56
CA GLU A 195 -10.05 -13.99 14.23
C GLU A 195 -10.51 -12.60 13.76
N GLN A 196 -11.76 -12.23 14.01
CA GLN A 196 -12.29 -10.92 13.68
C GLN A 196 -11.59 -9.80 14.49
N GLU A 197 -11.30 -10.05 15.77
CA GLU A 197 -10.55 -9.06 16.57
C GLU A 197 -9.09 -8.94 16.10
N ALA A 198 -8.41 -10.04 15.78
CA ALA A 198 -7.07 -10.00 15.19
C ALA A 198 -7.05 -9.19 13.88
N ALA A 199 -8.05 -9.41 13.01
CA ALA A 199 -8.23 -8.65 11.78
C ALA A 199 -8.46 -7.15 12.03
N ARG A 200 -9.31 -6.78 13.02
CA ARG A 200 -9.52 -5.38 13.42
C ARG A 200 -8.25 -4.71 13.92
N VAL A 201 -7.51 -5.39 14.78
CA VAL A 201 -6.25 -4.88 15.34
C VAL A 201 -5.25 -4.63 14.23
N ASN A 202 -5.10 -5.58 13.29
CA ASN A 202 -4.18 -5.41 12.16
C ASN A 202 -4.61 -4.26 11.23
N ALA A 203 -5.91 -4.15 10.91
CA ALA A 203 -6.43 -3.03 10.12
C ALA A 203 -6.15 -1.66 10.77
N ARG A 204 -6.43 -1.50 12.08
CA ARG A 204 -6.14 -0.27 12.83
C ARG A 204 -4.64 0.07 12.82
N ASN A 205 -3.79 -0.94 13.01
CA ASN A 205 -2.34 -0.74 12.99
C ASN A 205 -1.86 -0.36 11.58
N MET A 206 -2.39 -0.98 10.54
CA MET A 206 -2.02 -0.65 9.16
C MET A 206 -2.36 0.81 8.80
N VAL A 207 -3.53 1.32 9.22
CA VAL A 207 -3.86 2.75 9.10
C VAL A 207 -2.77 3.62 9.73
N ARG A 208 -2.35 3.29 10.95
CA ARG A 208 -1.32 4.06 11.68
C ARG A 208 0.03 4.01 10.98
N PHE A 209 0.46 2.83 10.53
CA PHE A 209 1.72 2.67 9.81
C PHE A 209 1.71 3.41 8.46
N LYS A 210 0.59 3.38 7.73
CA LYS A 210 0.50 4.09 6.46
C LYS A 210 0.57 5.61 6.64
N ILE A 211 -0.10 6.16 7.65
CA ILE A 211 -0.03 7.59 7.98
C ILE A 211 1.41 7.95 8.40
N ALA A 212 1.99 7.19 9.34
CA ALA A 212 3.37 7.41 9.77
C ALA A 212 4.37 7.36 8.60
N LYS A 213 4.18 6.45 7.63
CA LYS A 213 5.00 6.40 6.42
C LYS A 213 5.03 7.74 5.68
N PHE A 214 3.88 8.39 5.48
CA PHE A 214 3.81 9.67 4.78
C PHE A 214 4.34 10.84 5.62
N ASP A 215 4.15 10.80 6.93
CA ASP A 215 4.76 11.77 7.84
C ASP A 215 6.30 11.64 7.82
N GLY A 216 6.83 10.40 7.88
CA GLY A 216 8.26 10.14 7.78
C GLY A 216 8.85 10.56 6.43
N LEU A 217 8.14 10.31 5.32
CA LEU A 217 8.52 10.82 3.99
C LEU A 217 8.59 12.35 3.98
N TYR A 218 7.59 12.98 4.58
CA TYR A 218 7.52 14.44 4.62
C TYR A 218 8.70 15.05 5.38
N GLU A 219 9.08 14.48 6.52
CA GLU A 219 10.13 15.00 7.40
C GLU A 219 11.56 14.65 6.92
N SER A 220 11.73 13.49 6.28
CA SER A 220 13.08 13.00 5.90
C SER A 220 13.61 13.57 4.60
N TYR A 221 12.77 14.11 3.73
CA TYR A 221 13.15 14.64 2.42
C TYR A 221 12.88 16.15 2.32
N ASN A 222 13.65 16.93 3.07
CA ASN A 222 13.60 18.40 3.07
C ASN A 222 14.55 19.04 2.05
#